data_860cea7d5a6cdfe29d939cea699d00d1
#
_entry.id   860cea7d5a6cdfe29d939cea699d00d1
#
_cell.length_a   1.000
_cell.length_b   1.000
_cell.length_c   1.000
_cell.angle_alpha   90.00
_cell.angle_beta   90.00
_cell.angle_gamma   90.00
#
_symmetry.space_group_name_H-M   'P 1'
#
loop_
_entity.id
_entity.type
_entity.pdbx_description
1 polymer ?
#
loop_
_entity_poly.entity_id
_entity_poly.type
_entity_poly.pdbx_seq_one_letter_code
_entity_poly.pdbx_strand_id
1 'polypeptide(L)'
;VNHALASFVPINPDGSAVYLTSLSNSAILDGMGAILAYGKHKNEDQRYEFSTTFEASFNVMKNLNVRANYSYLHYNYQTMNRTVNVPYSKYPGEISYLTTGSGVNQLKETQTNHWYQAFNVYGDYMLDIADHQIKIMAGYNYETKRLKDIKVSRQGLLSDDLNDLNLAVGDAMTMSGGQNEYALLGAFYRLNYSYKGGRYLFETSGRYDGSSRFRSGHRFGFFPSASVGWRISEEPFFGNLKKNIDNVKLRLSYGSLGNQQVGYYDYIQTINTNGTMNYIFGDQKKGSYASVSDPNSADLTWETVSTWNVGLDLGFLNNRLNLTADAYVRDTKGMQTSGKKLPGAYGANEPKQNACLLYTSDAA
;
A
#
# COMPACT_ATOMS: atom_id res chain seq x y z
N VAL A 1 2.39 -12.63 29.84
CA VAL A 1 1.73 -12.75 31.16
C VAL A 1 0.81 -13.97 31.19
N ASN A 2 0.14 -14.31 30.10
CA ASN A 2 -0.82 -15.42 30.04
C ASN A 2 -0.19 -16.84 30.09
N HIS A 3 1.14 -16.93 30.06
CA HIS A 3 1.88 -18.19 30.07
C HIS A 3 2.69 -18.43 31.34
N ALA A 4 2.54 -17.55 32.34
CA ALA A 4 3.14 -17.78 33.66
C ALA A 4 2.30 -18.77 34.47
N LEU A 5 2.97 -19.71 35.12
CA LEU A 5 2.27 -20.64 36.01
C LEU A 5 1.73 -19.90 37.25
N ALA A 6 0.56 -20.28 37.73
CA ALA A 6 -0.03 -19.68 38.94
C ALA A 6 0.83 -19.86 40.21
N SER A 7 1.70 -20.88 40.21
CA SER A 7 2.67 -21.14 41.30
C SER A 7 3.98 -20.36 41.16
N PHE A 8 4.13 -19.54 40.08
CA PHE A 8 5.35 -18.76 39.85
C PHE A 8 5.40 -17.59 40.83
N VAL A 9 6.46 -17.48 41.58
CA VAL A 9 6.70 -16.37 42.53
C VAL A 9 7.44 -15.26 41.79
N PRO A 10 6.80 -14.10 41.52
CA PRO A 10 7.40 -13.05 40.67
C PRO A 10 8.46 -12.21 41.37
N ILE A 11 8.47 -12.22 42.71
CA ILE A 11 9.38 -11.40 43.53
C ILE A 11 9.94 -12.24 44.65
N ASN A 12 11.25 -12.19 44.85
CA ASN A 12 11.93 -12.81 46.00
C ASN A 12 11.62 -12.06 47.31
N PRO A 13 11.87 -12.68 48.47
CA PRO A 13 11.68 -12.03 49.79
C PRO A 13 12.53 -10.74 49.96
N ASP A 14 13.63 -10.58 49.27
CA ASP A 14 14.49 -9.39 49.26
C ASP A 14 13.99 -8.28 48.28
N GLY A 15 12.84 -8.50 47.60
CA GLY A 15 12.28 -7.54 46.64
C GLY A 15 12.83 -7.67 45.22
N SER A 16 13.79 -8.57 44.96
CA SER A 16 14.33 -8.77 43.62
C SER A 16 13.35 -9.53 42.72
N ALA A 17 13.26 -9.16 41.44
CA ALA A 17 12.42 -9.85 40.48
C ALA A 17 12.98 -11.25 40.15
N VAL A 18 12.10 -12.25 40.10
CA VAL A 18 12.49 -13.64 39.81
C VAL A 18 12.45 -13.95 38.33
N TYR A 19 13.49 -14.62 37.85
CA TYR A 19 13.52 -15.23 36.54
C TYR A 19 14.12 -16.64 36.65
N LEU A 20 13.35 -17.65 36.26
CA LEU A 20 13.74 -19.05 36.35
C LEU A 20 13.84 -19.66 34.94
N THR A 21 15.04 -19.67 34.39
CA THR A 21 15.29 -20.26 33.07
C THR A 21 14.99 -21.74 32.96
N SER A 22 15.01 -22.49 34.10
CA SER A 22 14.69 -23.91 34.12
C SER A 22 13.22 -24.24 33.85
N LEU A 23 12.32 -23.27 34.06
CA LEU A 23 10.90 -23.36 33.73
C LEU A 23 10.54 -22.71 32.39
N SER A 24 11.49 -21.98 31.79
CA SER A 24 11.30 -21.30 30.54
C SER A 24 11.42 -22.28 29.37
N ASN A 25 10.35 -22.35 28.56
CA ASN A 25 10.34 -23.09 27.30
C ASN A 25 9.45 -22.35 26.28
N SER A 26 9.24 -22.92 25.11
CA SER A 26 8.42 -22.31 24.06
C SER A 26 6.95 -22.04 24.46
N ALA A 27 6.46 -22.70 25.52
CA ALA A 27 5.08 -22.56 26.01
C ALA A 27 4.98 -21.75 27.31
N ILE A 28 6.08 -21.62 28.05
CA ILE A 28 6.11 -20.97 29.38
C ILE A 28 7.14 -19.84 29.31
N LEU A 29 6.67 -18.60 29.34
CA LEU A 29 7.52 -17.41 29.37
C LEU A 29 7.64 -16.93 30.83
N ASP A 30 8.75 -17.27 31.47
CA ASP A 30 9.13 -16.66 32.74
C ASP A 30 9.98 -15.39 32.49
N GLY A 31 10.12 -14.55 33.50
CA GLY A 31 10.87 -13.30 33.43
C GLY A 31 10.10 -12.11 32.84
N MET A 32 8.93 -12.29 32.23
CA MET A 32 8.11 -11.16 31.78
C MET A 32 7.68 -10.26 32.94
N GLY A 33 7.45 -10.85 34.12
CA GLY A 33 7.17 -10.08 35.34
C GLY A 33 8.31 -9.15 35.74
N ALA A 34 9.54 -9.59 35.64
CA ALA A 34 10.73 -8.79 35.92
C ALA A 34 10.88 -7.63 34.90
N ILE A 35 10.66 -7.92 33.61
CA ILE A 35 10.71 -6.92 32.54
C ILE A 35 9.64 -5.84 32.77
N LEU A 36 8.40 -6.24 33.05
CA LEU A 36 7.29 -5.31 33.27
C LEU A 36 7.47 -4.50 34.57
N ALA A 37 7.94 -5.16 35.65
CA ALA A 37 8.17 -4.49 36.92
C ALA A 37 9.30 -3.45 36.82
N TYR A 38 10.34 -3.73 36.04
CA TYR A 38 11.44 -2.77 35.83
C TYR A 38 10.97 -1.53 35.05
N GLY A 39 10.08 -1.70 34.06
CA GLY A 39 9.38 -0.62 33.35
C GLY A 39 10.24 0.38 32.56
N LYS A 40 11.53 0.09 32.34
CA LYS A 40 12.46 0.97 31.62
C LYS A 40 12.53 0.71 30.12
N HIS A 41 11.96 -0.40 29.63
CA HIS A 41 11.76 -0.59 28.20
C HIS A 41 10.70 0.38 27.70
N LYS A 42 10.99 1.05 26.60
CA LYS A 42 10.05 1.99 25.99
C LYS A 42 9.96 1.72 24.49
N ASN A 43 8.75 1.83 23.99
CA ASN A 43 8.47 1.90 22.57
C ASN A 43 7.49 3.06 22.39
N GLU A 44 7.97 4.14 21.80
CA GLU A 44 7.19 5.35 21.60
C GLU A 44 7.09 5.62 20.11
N ASP A 45 5.85 5.78 19.63
CA ASP A 45 5.53 6.08 18.24
C ASP A 45 4.80 7.43 18.21
N GLN A 46 5.31 8.35 17.40
CA GLN A 46 4.72 9.66 17.23
C GLN A 46 4.51 9.91 15.74
N ARG A 47 3.33 10.39 15.38
CA ARG A 47 2.99 10.75 14.02
C ARG A 47 2.44 12.16 13.98
N TYR A 48 3.08 12.99 13.17
CA TYR A 48 2.64 14.34 12.85
C TYR A 48 2.19 14.34 11.39
N GLU A 49 0.96 14.76 11.15
CA GLU A 49 0.39 14.78 9.82
C GLU A 49 -0.20 16.15 9.51
N PHE A 50 0.16 16.67 8.35
CA PHE A 50 -0.44 17.86 7.77
C PHE A 50 -0.99 17.51 6.40
N SER A 51 -2.29 17.75 6.21
CA SER A 51 -2.98 17.51 4.95
C SER A 51 -3.80 18.73 4.58
N THR A 52 -3.72 19.14 3.34
CA THR A 52 -4.53 20.24 2.79
C THR A 52 -4.87 19.99 1.34
N THR A 53 -6.04 20.48 0.93
CA THR A 53 -6.46 20.47 -0.47
C THR A 53 -7.02 21.85 -0.81
N PHE A 54 -6.49 22.43 -1.87
CA PHE A 54 -7.02 23.66 -2.46
C PHE A 54 -7.82 23.27 -3.70
N GLU A 55 -9.01 23.82 -3.82
CA GLU A 55 -9.88 23.62 -4.98
C GLU A 55 -10.29 24.98 -5.53
N ALA A 56 -10.25 25.10 -6.87
CA ALA A 56 -10.77 26.23 -7.60
C ALA A 56 -11.74 25.74 -8.67
N SER A 57 -12.87 26.38 -8.78
CA SER A 57 -13.90 26.10 -9.81
C SER A 57 -14.27 27.38 -10.54
N PHE A 58 -14.22 27.32 -11.87
CA PHE A 58 -14.46 28.44 -12.75
C PHE A 58 -15.55 28.09 -13.76
N ASN A 59 -16.66 28.81 -13.75
CA ASN A 59 -17.66 28.76 -14.80
C ASN A 59 -17.21 29.68 -15.96
N VAL A 60 -16.52 29.09 -16.93
CA VAL A 60 -15.94 29.83 -18.07
C VAL A 60 -17.05 30.33 -18.99
N MET A 61 -18.08 29.53 -19.18
CA MET A 61 -19.31 29.89 -19.90
C MET A 61 -20.47 29.05 -19.36
N LYS A 62 -21.70 29.35 -19.80
CA LYS A 62 -22.95 28.77 -19.26
C LYS A 62 -22.92 27.25 -19.08
N ASN A 63 -22.22 26.53 -19.95
CA ASN A 63 -22.20 25.07 -19.96
C ASN A 63 -20.80 24.47 -19.76
N LEU A 64 -19.78 25.31 -19.53
CA LEU A 64 -18.40 24.88 -19.35
C LEU A 64 -17.90 25.25 -17.95
N ASN A 65 -17.62 24.24 -17.18
CA ASN A 65 -17.02 24.39 -15.87
C ASN A 65 -15.61 23.78 -15.87
N VAL A 66 -14.63 24.51 -15.38
CA VAL A 66 -13.25 24.07 -15.23
C VAL A 66 -12.91 24.03 -13.74
N ARG A 67 -12.36 22.91 -13.30
CA ARG A 67 -11.94 22.72 -11.91
C ARG A 67 -10.48 22.34 -11.86
N ALA A 68 -9.81 22.88 -10.86
CA ALA A 68 -8.44 22.52 -10.52
C ALA A 68 -8.36 22.25 -9.03
N ASN A 69 -7.68 21.19 -8.63
CA ASN A 69 -7.37 20.96 -7.24
C ASN A 69 -5.90 20.58 -7.07
N TYR A 70 -5.35 20.98 -5.95
CA TYR A 70 -4.02 20.63 -5.51
C TYR A 70 -4.09 20.11 -4.08
N SER A 71 -3.65 18.87 -3.89
CA SER A 71 -3.57 18.22 -2.59
C SER A 71 -2.12 18.05 -2.16
N TYR A 72 -1.85 18.38 -0.92
CA TYR A 72 -0.56 18.18 -0.28
C TYR A 72 -0.75 17.42 1.03
N LEU A 73 0.01 16.34 1.20
CA LEU A 73 0.10 15.59 2.45
C LEU A 73 1.56 15.43 2.84
N HIS A 74 1.88 15.79 4.04
CA HIS A 74 3.15 15.49 4.68
C HIS A 74 2.90 14.83 6.01
N TYR A 75 3.53 13.69 6.25
CA TYR A 75 3.62 13.15 7.61
C TYR A 75 5.06 12.81 7.96
N ASN A 76 5.36 13.05 9.22
CA ASN A 76 6.57 12.64 9.90
C ASN A 76 6.19 11.57 10.91
N TYR A 77 6.78 10.40 10.80
CA TYR A 77 6.62 9.29 11.73
C TYR A 77 7.94 9.06 12.43
N GLN A 78 7.92 9.14 13.75
CA GLN A 78 9.08 8.95 14.60
C GLN A 78 8.84 7.78 15.53
N THR A 79 9.77 6.85 15.59
CA THR A 79 9.74 5.76 16.56
C THR A 79 10.99 5.80 17.42
N MET A 80 10.82 5.67 18.71
CA MET A 80 11.88 5.46 19.65
C MET A 80 11.70 4.10 20.32
N ASN A 81 12.71 3.25 20.21
CA ASN A 81 12.70 1.93 20.82
C ASN A 81 13.89 1.81 21.78
N ARG A 82 13.60 1.75 23.07
CA ARG A 82 14.56 1.65 24.16
C ARG A 82 14.55 0.25 24.74
N THR A 83 15.66 -0.45 24.66
CA THR A 83 15.88 -1.75 25.32
C THR A 83 16.90 -1.60 26.42
N VAL A 84 16.63 -2.09 27.60
CA VAL A 84 17.51 -2.04 28.76
C VAL A 84 17.83 -3.45 29.26
N ASN A 85 18.94 -3.58 29.99
CA ASN A 85 19.24 -4.79 30.72
C ASN A 85 18.39 -4.83 32.00
N VAL A 86 17.56 -5.83 32.15
CA VAL A 86 16.69 -5.98 33.30
C VAL A 86 17.39 -6.77 34.40
N PRO A 87 17.60 -6.20 35.59
CA PRO A 87 18.15 -6.95 36.70
C PRO A 87 17.13 -8.00 37.18
N TYR A 88 17.61 -9.19 37.44
CA TYR A 88 16.79 -10.27 38.00
C TYR A 88 17.61 -11.12 38.96
N SER A 89 16.95 -11.90 39.78
CA SER A 89 17.60 -12.83 40.68
C SER A 89 16.96 -14.22 40.57
N LYS A 90 17.75 -15.26 40.49
CA LYS A 90 17.27 -16.64 40.67
C LYS A 90 17.07 -16.97 42.14
N TYR A 91 17.99 -16.46 42.95
CA TYR A 91 18.02 -16.67 44.42
C TYR A 91 18.26 -15.32 45.09
N PRO A 92 17.74 -15.11 46.31
CA PRO A 92 18.01 -13.88 47.05
C PRO A 92 19.51 -13.61 47.19
N GLY A 93 19.90 -12.35 46.88
CA GLY A 93 21.29 -11.88 46.97
C GLY A 93 22.15 -12.07 45.75
N GLU A 94 21.69 -12.74 44.68
CA GLU A 94 22.40 -12.90 43.42
C GLU A 94 21.72 -12.11 42.31
N ILE A 95 22.36 -11.09 41.76
CA ILE A 95 21.82 -10.30 40.65
C ILE A 95 22.47 -10.73 39.33
N SER A 96 21.62 -11.09 38.38
CA SER A 96 21.94 -11.30 36.99
C SER A 96 21.17 -10.31 36.11
N TYR A 97 21.48 -10.24 34.84
CA TYR A 97 20.81 -9.34 33.90
C TYR A 97 20.20 -10.10 32.75
N LEU A 98 18.92 -9.86 32.52
CA LEU A 98 18.19 -10.37 31.38
C LEU A 98 18.27 -9.37 30.23
N THR A 99 18.73 -9.82 29.09
CA THR A 99 18.67 -9.07 27.82
C THR A 99 17.51 -9.55 26.99
N THR A 100 16.66 -8.65 26.51
CA THR A 100 15.51 -8.99 25.67
C THR A 100 15.83 -8.71 24.20
N GLY A 101 15.43 -9.62 23.33
CA GLY A 101 15.66 -9.50 21.90
C GLY A 101 17.11 -9.72 21.49
N SER A 102 17.57 -9.04 20.45
CA SER A 102 18.92 -9.15 19.89
C SER A 102 20.00 -8.50 20.78
N GLY A 103 19.66 -8.18 22.04
CA GLY A 103 20.72 -7.76 22.83
C GLY A 103 20.60 -6.77 23.90
N VAL A 104 21.41 -6.13 24.14
CA VAL A 104 22.09 -5.25 25.01
C VAL A 104 21.31 -3.96 25.15
N ASN A 105 21.43 -3.30 26.28
CA ASN A 105 21.07 -1.91 26.49
C ASN A 105 21.27 -1.08 25.19
N GLN A 106 20.18 -0.71 24.53
CA GLN A 106 20.20 -0.13 23.21
C GLN A 106 19.10 0.95 23.07
N LEU A 107 19.42 2.03 22.37
CA LEU A 107 18.47 2.99 21.86
C LEU A 107 18.44 2.91 20.33
N LYS A 108 17.25 2.78 19.78
CA LYS A 108 17.00 2.82 18.32
C LYS A 108 15.99 3.91 18.04
N GLU A 109 16.34 4.80 17.13
CA GLU A 109 15.46 5.84 16.64
C GLU A 109 15.26 5.69 15.13
N THR A 110 14.03 5.86 14.69
CA THR A 110 13.67 5.85 13.28
C THR A 110 12.86 7.09 12.99
N GLN A 111 13.23 7.81 11.95
CA GLN A 111 12.45 8.92 11.43
C GLN A 111 12.09 8.65 9.98
N THR A 112 10.80 8.65 9.68
CA THR A 112 10.28 8.50 8.32
C THR A 112 9.51 9.74 7.94
N ASN A 113 9.92 10.37 6.87
CA ASN A 113 9.22 11.49 6.25
C ASN A 113 8.54 11.03 4.98
N HIS A 114 7.31 11.45 4.79
CA HIS A 114 6.49 11.10 3.66
C HIS A 114 5.85 12.37 3.07
N TRP A 115 6.10 12.61 1.80
CA TRP A 115 5.52 13.72 1.05
C TRP A 115 4.67 13.15 -0.08
N TYR A 116 3.47 13.65 -0.19
CA TYR A 116 2.56 13.35 -1.28
C TYR A 116 1.97 14.63 -1.83
N GLN A 117 1.95 14.74 -3.13
CA GLN A 117 1.36 15.86 -3.85
C GLN A 117 0.54 15.32 -5.01
N ALA A 118 -0.64 15.89 -5.21
CA ALA A 118 -1.48 15.59 -6.35
C ALA A 118 -2.07 16.87 -6.93
N PHE A 119 -2.01 16.99 -8.23
CA PHE A 119 -2.61 18.06 -8.99
C PHE A 119 -3.58 17.47 -10.02
N ASN A 120 -4.80 17.99 -10.04
CA ASN A 120 -5.81 17.63 -11.02
C ASN A 120 -6.37 18.89 -11.66
N VAL A 121 -6.54 18.87 -12.97
CA VAL A 121 -7.28 19.88 -13.71
C VAL A 121 -8.20 19.17 -14.68
N TYR A 122 -9.47 19.56 -14.69
CA TYR A 122 -10.44 18.98 -15.59
C TYR A 122 -11.57 19.97 -15.90
N GLY A 123 -12.12 19.83 -17.09
CA GLY A 123 -13.26 20.60 -17.53
C GLY A 123 -14.42 19.69 -17.89
N ASP A 124 -15.63 20.12 -17.58
CA ASP A 124 -16.85 19.47 -18.02
C ASP A 124 -17.70 20.45 -18.82
N TYR A 125 -18.20 19.96 -19.95
CA TYR A 125 -19.06 20.67 -20.87
C TYR A 125 -20.39 19.92 -21.04
N MET A 126 -21.49 20.60 -20.88
CA MET A 126 -22.83 20.04 -21.04
C MET A 126 -23.52 20.66 -22.24
N LEU A 127 -24.12 19.83 -23.09
CA LEU A 127 -24.83 20.22 -24.29
C LEU A 127 -26.19 19.52 -24.31
N ASP A 128 -27.24 20.31 -24.30
CA ASP A 128 -28.63 19.87 -24.43
C ASP A 128 -29.18 20.35 -25.77
N ILE A 129 -29.52 19.43 -26.68
CA ILE A 129 -30.07 19.71 -28.00
C ILE A 129 -31.29 18.83 -28.21
N ALA A 130 -32.49 19.40 -28.15
CA ALA A 130 -33.75 18.68 -28.24
C ALA A 130 -33.77 17.48 -27.28
N ASP A 131 -33.88 16.26 -27.80
CA ASP A 131 -33.93 15.02 -27.01
C ASP A 131 -32.53 14.49 -26.62
N HIS A 132 -31.47 15.18 -27.01
CA HIS A 132 -30.08 14.73 -26.81
C HIS A 132 -29.41 15.50 -25.66
N GLN A 133 -28.89 14.78 -24.70
CA GLN A 133 -28.07 15.32 -23.63
C GLN A 133 -26.68 14.72 -23.71
N ILE A 134 -25.67 15.57 -23.84
CA ILE A 134 -24.28 15.17 -23.96
C ILE A 134 -23.50 15.86 -22.87
N LYS A 135 -22.74 15.10 -22.08
CA LYS A 135 -21.78 15.64 -21.13
C LYS A 135 -20.40 15.08 -21.45
N ILE A 136 -19.47 15.99 -21.72
CA ILE A 136 -18.08 15.66 -22.01
C ILE A 136 -17.22 16.17 -20.85
N MET A 137 -16.31 15.35 -20.37
CA MET A 137 -15.30 15.73 -19.40
C MET A 137 -13.93 15.31 -19.92
N ALA A 138 -12.95 16.17 -19.78
CA ALA A 138 -11.55 15.84 -20.03
C ALA A 138 -10.67 16.48 -18.98
N GLY A 139 -9.59 15.82 -18.63
CA GLY A 139 -8.70 16.33 -17.62
C GLY A 139 -7.35 15.65 -17.57
N TYR A 140 -6.53 16.18 -16.69
CA TYR A 140 -5.16 15.76 -16.45
C TYR A 140 -4.93 15.61 -14.96
N ASN A 141 -4.18 14.58 -14.59
CA ASN A 141 -3.75 14.29 -13.23
C ASN A 141 -2.24 14.15 -13.17
N TYR A 142 -1.63 14.70 -12.15
CA TYR A 142 -0.22 14.50 -11.82
C TYR A 142 -0.08 14.23 -10.34
N GLU A 143 0.66 13.20 -9.98
CA GLU A 143 0.86 12.77 -8.61
C GLU A 143 2.32 12.43 -8.35
N THR A 144 2.85 12.82 -7.19
CA THR A 144 4.16 12.41 -6.72
C THR A 144 4.10 11.94 -5.29
N LYS A 145 4.90 10.93 -5.00
CA LYS A 145 5.10 10.44 -3.64
C LYS A 145 6.57 10.23 -3.38
N ARG A 146 7.06 10.80 -2.29
CA ARG A 146 8.44 10.66 -1.82
C ARG A 146 8.43 10.17 -0.38
N LEU A 147 9.28 9.20 -0.10
CA LEU A 147 9.49 8.65 1.23
C LEU A 147 10.99 8.68 1.51
N LYS A 148 11.36 9.16 2.71
CA LYS A 148 12.74 9.15 3.20
C LYS A 148 12.74 8.67 4.63
N ASP A 149 13.53 7.65 4.91
CA ASP A 149 13.73 7.13 6.26
C ASP A 149 15.21 7.23 6.67
N ILE A 150 15.40 7.45 7.96
CA ILE A 150 16.70 7.42 8.65
C ILE A 150 16.50 6.58 9.90
N LYS A 151 17.39 5.64 10.12
CA LYS A 151 17.41 4.75 11.28
C LYS A 151 18.78 4.80 11.92
N VAL A 152 18.81 5.06 13.20
CA VAL A 152 20.03 5.07 14.00
C VAL A 152 19.80 4.17 15.21
N SER A 153 20.81 3.40 15.56
CA SER A 153 20.79 2.61 16.79
C SER A 153 22.18 2.52 17.36
N ARG A 154 22.28 2.66 18.69
CA ARG A 154 23.52 2.53 19.41
C ARG A 154 23.31 1.80 20.73
N GLN A 155 24.32 1.04 21.14
CA GLN A 155 24.29 0.23 22.35
C GLN A 155 25.08 0.91 23.49
N GLY A 156 24.93 0.36 24.72
CA GLY A 156 25.73 0.78 25.86
C GLY A 156 25.38 2.16 26.40
N LEU A 157 24.09 2.45 26.59
CA LEU A 157 23.68 3.69 27.27
C LEU A 157 24.13 3.67 28.72
N LEU A 158 24.66 4.78 29.19
CA LEU A 158 25.16 4.97 30.56
C LEU A 158 24.05 5.01 31.62
N SER A 159 22.82 5.30 31.22
CA SER A 159 21.66 5.39 32.11
C SER A 159 20.46 4.68 31.51
N ASP A 160 19.69 3.99 32.34
CA ASP A 160 18.42 3.37 31.94
C ASP A 160 17.25 4.37 31.94
N ASP A 161 17.43 5.54 32.53
CA ASP A 161 16.42 6.60 32.64
C ASP A 161 16.51 7.66 31.53
N LEU A 162 17.66 7.78 30.89
CA LEU A 162 17.92 8.78 29.85
C LEU A 162 17.97 8.13 28.46
N ASN A 163 17.17 8.64 27.54
CA ASN A 163 17.07 8.14 26.18
C ASN A 163 17.70 9.16 25.21
N ASP A 164 19.05 9.21 25.21
CA ASP A 164 19.83 10.08 24.33
C ASP A 164 20.96 9.26 23.69
N LEU A 165 21.09 9.32 22.36
CA LEU A 165 22.13 8.64 21.61
C LEU A 165 23.55 9.09 21.98
N ASN A 166 23.72 10.32 22.48
CA ASN A 166 25.01 10.80 22.96
C ASN A 166 25.49 10.11 24.25
N LEU A 167 24.56 9.54 25.01
CA LEU A 167 24.87 8.77 26.22
C LEU A 167 25.21 7.31 25.94
N ALA A 168 25.19 6.90 24.69
CA ALA A 168 25.53 5.56 24.27
C ALA A 168 27.04 5.49 23.98
N VAL A 169 27.78 4.71 24.75
CA VAL A 169 29.26 4.58 24.68
C VAL A 169 29.71 3.25 24.07
N GLY A 170 28.79 2.32 23.80
CA GLY A 170 29.13 1.04 23.18
C GLY A 170 29.60 1.19 21.74
N ASP A 171 30.49 0.29 21.31
CA ASP A 171 31.07 0.29 19.97
C ASP A 171 30.06 -0.11 18.88
N ALA A 172 29.04 -0.89 19.24
CA ALA A 172 28.03 -1.34 18.30
C ALA A 172 27.05 -0.21 17.95
N MET A 173 27.23 0.36 16.79
CA MET A 173 26.38 1.38 16.19
C MET A 173 25.90 0.91 14.82
N THR A 174 24.62 1.11 14.53
CA THR A 174 24.09 0.91 13.18
C THR A 174 23.41 2.18 12.70
N MET A 175 23.64 2.50 11.45
CA MET A 175 23.04 3.63 10.78
C MET A 175 22.61 3.19 9.39
N SER A 176 21.38 3.44 9.06
CA SER A 176 20.82 3.15 7.73
C SER A 176 19.79 4.19 7.34
N GLY A 177 19.55 4.30 6.06
CA GLY A 177 18.53 5.18 5.53
C GLY A 177 18.22 4.84 4.09
N GLY A 178 17.06 5.28 3.63
CA GLY A 178 16.61 5.06 2.28
C GLY A 178 15.74 6.21 1.78
N GLN A 179 15.61 6.28 0.47
CA GLN A 179 14.71 7.20 -0.19
C GLN A 179 14.04 6.49 -1.36
N ASN A 180 12.73 6.60 -1.42
CA ASN A 180 11.91 6.07 -2.49
C ASN A 180 11.01 7.17 -3.04
N GLU A 181 10.83 7.20 -4.34
CA GLU A 181 10.02 8.19 -5.02
C GLU A 181 9.33 7.59 -6.23
N TYR A 182 8.11 8.01 -6.50
CA TYR A 182 7.46 7.78 -7.77
C TYR A 182 6.65 8.98 -8.22
N ALA A 183 6.41 9.06 -9.50
CA ALA A 183 5.50 10.00 -10.12
C ALA A 183 4.51 9.26 -11.02
N LEU A 184 3.28 9.73 -11.01
CA LEU A 184 2.20 9.31 -11.88
C LEU A 184 1.70 10.50 -12.66
N LEU A 185 1.33 10.27 -13.90
CA LEU A 185 0.59 11.24 -14.68
C LEU A 185 -0.51 10.52 -15.45
N GLY A 186 -1.64 11.19 -15.65
CA GLY A 186 -2.75 10.61 -16.37
C GLY A 186 -3.53 11.68 -17.13
N ALA A 187 -3.88 11.39 -18.36
CA ALA A 187 -4.90 12.12 -19.11
C ALA A 187 -6.16 11.27 -19.16
N PHE A 188 -7.31 11.89 -18.97
CA PHE A 188 -8.57 11.17 -18.95
C PHE A 188 -9.69 11.92 -19.66
N TYR A 189 -10.64 11.16 -20.16
CA TYR A 189 -11.88 11.69 -20.71
C TYR A 189 -13.08 10.87 -20.25
N ARG A 190 -14.25 11.46 -20.31
CA ARG A 190 -15.55 10.83 -20.12
C ARG A 190 -16.58 11.50 -21.01
N LEU A 191 -17.36 10.71 -21.70
CA LEU A 191 -18.51 11.13 -22.49
C LEU A 191 -19.74 10.41 -21.97
N ASN A 192 -20.74 11.17 -21.55
CA ASN A 192 -22.07 10.64 -21.22
C ASN A 192 -23.05 11.15 -22.27
N TYR A 193 -23.86 10.25 -22.78
CA TYR A 193 -24.91 10.55 -23.74
C TYR A 193 -26.22 9.94 -23.28
N SER A 194 -27.26 10.75 -23.30
CA SER A 194 -28.61 10.38 -22.96
C SER A 194 -29.55 10.84 -24.07
N TYR A 195 -30.42 9.96 -24.53
CA TYR A 195 -31.40 10.24 -25.58
C TYR A 195 -32.81 9.98 -25.10
N LYS A 196 -33.75 10.87 -25.50
CA LYS A 196 -35.17 10.81 -25.15
C LYS A 196 -35.43 10.65 -23.64
N GLY A 197 -34.88 11.56 -22.84
CA GLY A 197 -35.07 11.55 -21.39
C GLY A 197 -34.47 10.35 -20.68
N GLY A 198 -33.41 9.74 -21.24
CA GLY A 198 -32.71 8.61 -20.64
C GLY A 198 -33.25 7.24 -21.07
N ARG A 199 -34.02 7.17 -22.16
CA ARG A 199 -34.42 5.88 -22.76
C ARG A 199 -33.24 5.09 -23.25
N TYR A 200 -32.30 5.74 -23.95
CA TYR A 200 -31.04 5.19 -24.37
C TYR A 200 -29.89 5.94 -23.69
N LEU A 201 -29.01 5.21 -23.08
CA LEU A 201 -27.88 5.73 -22.35
C LEU A 201 -26.59 5.14 -22.93
N PHE A 202 -25.62 6.00 -23.15
CA PHE A 202 -24.28 5.58 -23.55
C PHE A 202 -23.27 6.35 -22.73
N GLU A 203 -22.28 5.65 -22.22
CA GLU A 203 -21.13 6.25 -21.55
C GLU A 203 -19.84 5.63 -22.07
N THR A 204 -18.84 6.44 -22.30
CA THR A 204 -17.47 5.97 -22.51
C THR A 204 -16.51 6.83 -21.74
N SER A 205 -15.51 6.21 -21.16
CA SER A 205 -14.41 6.90 -20.51
C SER A 205 -13.09 6.20 -20.83
N GLY A 206 -12.01 6.91 -20.67
CA GLY A 206 -10.69 6.32 -20.82
C GLY A 206 -9.66 7.11 -20.06
N ARG A 207 -8.61 6.39 -19.61
CA ARG A 207 -7.45 6.96 -18.97
C ARG A 207 -6.20 6.49 -19.68
N TYR A 208 -5.30 7.42 -19.93
CA TYR A 208 -3.95 7.17 -20.41
C TYR A 208 -2.99 7.52 -19.29
N ASP A 209 -2.54 6.52 -18.55
CA ASP A 209 -1.76 6.70 -17.34
C ASP A 209 -0.31 6.28 -17.55
N GLY A 210 0.61 7.06 -16.99
CA GLY A 210 2.04 6.80 -16.99
C GLY A 210 2.60 6.73 -15.58
N SER A 211 3.46 5.74 -15.32
CA SER A 211 4.11 5.52 -14.03
C SER A 211 5.63 5.50 -14.16
N SER A 212 6.31 6.24 -13.28
CA SER A 212 7.78 6.20 -13.18
C SER A 212 8.31 4.89 -12.57
N ARG A 213 7.43 4.03 -12.04
CA ARG A 213 7.81 2.71 -11.52
C ARG A 213 8.22 1.73 -12.61
N PHE A 214 7.90 2.03 -13.86
CA PHE A 214 8.27 1.22 -15.01
C PHE A 214 9.40 1.87 -15.82
N ARG A 215 10.14 1.06 -16.51
CA ARG A 215 11.21 1.50 -17.40
C ARG A 215 10.64 2.36 -18.53
N SER A 216 11.47 3.25 -19.07
CA SER A 216 11.16 4.01 -20.31
C SER A 216 10.73 3.04 -21.42
N GLY A 217 9.64 3.33 -22.12
CA GLY A 217 9.02 2.45 -23.11
C GLY A 217 7.88 1.57 -22.56
N HIS A 218 7.81 1.32 -21.25
CA HIS A 218 6.77 0.49 -20.62
C HIS A 218 5.92 1.25 -19.59
N ARG A 219 6.09 2.58 -19.51
CA ARG A 219 5.48 3.45 -18.50
C ARG A 219 3.99 3.66 -18.68
N PHE A 220 3.53 3.67 -19.93
CA PHE A 220 2.18 4.11 -20.26
C PHE A 220 1.24 2.96 -20.54
N GLY A 221 0.00 3.07 -20.00
CA GLY A 221 -1.10 2.19 -20.26
C GLY A 221 -2.37 2.96 -20.62
N PHE A 222 -3.20 2.40 -21.49
CA PHE A 222 -4.52 2.93 -21.81
C PHE A 222 -5.61 2.01 -21.27
N PHE A 223 -6.54 2.59 -20.49
CA PHE A 223 -7.58 1.87 -19.77
C PHE A 223 -8.95 2.45 -20.16
N PRO A 224 -9.57 1.88 -21.21
CA PRO A 224 -10.90 2.30 -21.67
C PRO A 224 -12.01 1.65 -20.86
N SER A 225 -13.16 2.34 -20.81
CA SER A 225 -14.42 1.74 -20.42
C SER A 225 -15.57 2.26 -21.29
N ALA A 226 -16.59 1.44 -21.47
CA ALA A 226 -17.79 1.82 -22.18
C ALA A 226 -19.00 1.10 -21.57
N SER A 227 -20.15 1.77 -21.54
CA SER A 227 -21.41 1.18 -21.12
C SER A 227 -22.57 1.66 -21.98
N VAL A 228 -23.53 0.79 -22.15
CA VAL A 228 -24.82 1.10 -22.78
C VAL A 228 -25.95 0.70 -21.84
N GLY A 229 -26.99 1.51 -21.81
CA GLY A 229 -28.19 1.25 -21.04
C GLY A 229 -29.44 1.50 -21.89
N TRP A 230 -30.37 0.56 -21.82
CA TRP A 230 -31.64 0.68 -22.49
C TRP A 230 -32.76 0.55 -21.47
N ARG A 231 -33.55 1.64 -21.32
CA ARG A 231 -34.79 1.65 -20.54
C ARG A 231 -35.93 1.12 -21.36
N ILE A 232 -36.13 -0.17 -21.32
CA ILE A 232 -37.21 -0.86 -22.06
C ILE A 232 -38.60 -0.36 -21.60
N SER A 233 -38.71 -0.04 -20.32
CA SER A 233 -39.95 0.51 -19.76
C SER A 233 -40.38 1.86 -20.35
N GLU A 234 -39.48 2.62 -20.99
CA GLU A 234 -39.76 3.88 -21.67
C GLU A 234 -40.09 3.72 -23.15
N GLU A 235 -40.14 2.50 -23.66
CA GLU A 235 -40.57 2.25 -25.02
C GLU A 235 -42.07 2.29 -25.18
N PRO A 236 -42.60 2.76 -26.35
CA PRO A 236 -44.06 2.84 -26.61
C PRO A 236 -44.77 1.49 -26.48
N PHE A 237 -44.11 0.39 -26.86
CA PHE A 237 -44.68 -0.97 -26.79
C PHE A 237 -44.85 -1.48 -25.36
N PHE A 238 -44.14 -0.89 -24.37
CA PHE A 238 -44.18 -1.30 -22.97
C PHE A 238 -45.41 -0.76 -22.21
N GLY A 239 -46.16 0.14 -22.80
CA GLY A 239 -47.25 0.89 -22.11
C GLY A 239 -48.26 0.02 -21.37
N ASN A 240 -48.65 -1.14 -21.91
CA ASN A 240 -49.58 -2.07 -21.27
C ASN A 240 -49.01 -2.78 -20.05
N LEU A 241 -47.67 -2.98 -20.01
CA LEU A 241 -46.94 -3.64 -18.93
C LEU A 241 -46.58 -2.70 -17.77
N LYS A 242 -46.61 -1.38 -17.99
CA LYS A 242 -46.37 -0.34 -16.95
C LYS A 242 -47.33 -0.42 -15.76
N LYS A 243 -48.48 -1.09 -15.89
CA LYS A 243 -49.42 -1.31 -14.77
C LYS A 243 -48.83 -2.18 -13.65
N ASN A 244 -47.93 -3.08 -13.99
CA ASN A 244 -47.37 -4.07 -13.07
C ASN A 244 -45.86 -3.92 -12.86
N ILE A 245 -45.17 -3.35 -13.86
CA ILE A 245 -43.71 -3.23 -13.87
C ILE A 245 -43.35 -1.78 -14.19
N ASP A 246 -42.81 -1.07 -13.23
CA ASP A 246 -42.53 0.36 -13.32
C ASP A 246 -41.25 0.68 -14.08
N ASN A 247 -40.24 -0.15 -13.92
CA ASN A 247 -38.94 0.04 -14.56
C ASN A 247 -38.35 -1.28 -15.06
N VAL A 248 -37.89 -1.28 -16.28
CA VAL A 248 -37.07 -2.34 -16.87
C VAL A 248 -35.89 -1.69 -17.58
N LYS A 249 -34.68 -1.91 -17.09
CA LYS A 249 -33.47 -1.37 -17.69
C LYS A 249 -32.45 -2.48 -17.90
N LEU A 250 -31.99 -2.63 -19.12
CA LEU A 250 -30.89 -3.51 -19.49
C LEU A 250 -29.60 -2.70 -19.54
N ARG A 251 -28.53 -3.24 -19.00
CA ARG A 251 -27.18 -2.63 -18.98
C ARG A 251 -26.16 -3.62 -19.55
N LEU A 252 -25.24 -3.11 -20.35
CA LEU A 252 -24.03 -3.81 -20.78
C LEU A 252 -22.86 -2.87 -20.56
N SER A 253 -21.81 -3.35 -19.94
CA SER A 253 -20.60 -2.58 -19.75
C SER A 253 -19.33 -3.39 -19.95
N TYR A 254 -18.30 -2.69 -20.38
CA TYR A 254 -16.92 -3.15 -20.44
C TYR A 254 -16.05 -2.11 -19.76
N GLY A 255 -15.11 -2.56 -18.93
CA GLY A 255 -14.14 -1.69 -18.30
C GLY A 255 -12.78 -2.36 -18.17
N SER A 256 -11.73 -1.57 -18.38
CA SER A 256 -10.35 -1.97 -18.17
C SER A 256 -9.70 -1.07 -17.12
N LEU A 257 -8.99 -1.66 -16.17
CA LEU A 257 -8.25 -0.98 -15.11
C LEU A 257 -6.78 -1.42 -15.14
N GLY A 258 -5.89 -0.46 -14.88
CA GLY A 258 -4.45 -0.73 -14.72
C GLY A 258 -4.05 -0.80 -13.25
N ASN A 259 -3.26 -1.80 -12.90
CA ASN A 259 -2.59 -1.89 -11.61
C ASN A 259 -1.07 -1.73 -11.81
N GLN A 260 -0.46 -0.84 -11.02
CA GLN A 260 0.97 -0.53 -11.05
C GLN A 260 1.69 -0.93 -9.75
N GLN A 261 1.11 -1.83 -8.97
CA GLN A 261 1.65 -2.21 -7.66
C GLN A 261 2.92 -3.06 -7.81
N VAL A 262 3.99 -2.40 -8.19
CA VAL A 262 5.36 -2.91 -8.28
C VAL A 262 6.23 -2.21 -7.25
N GLY A 263 7.38 -2.80 -6.92
CA GLY A 263 8.38 -2.15 -6.08
C GLY A 263 8.92 -0.85 -6.69
N TYR A 264 9.59 -0.05 -5.87
CA TYR A 264 10.30 1.12 -6.37
C TYR A 264 11.57 0.62 -7.08
N TYR A 265 11.80 1.13 -8.29
CA TYR A 265 13.02 0.86 -9.06
C TYR A 265 13.30 -0.62 -9.37
N ASP A 266 12.27 -1.49 -9.34
CA ASP A 266 12.40 -2.93 -9.61
C ASP A 266 12.98 -3.23 -11.01
N TYR A 267 13.00 -2.24 -11.91
CA TYR A 267 13.61 -2.33 -13.24
C TYR A 267 15.11 -1.96 -13.27
N ILE A 268 15.69 -1.53 -12.13
CA ILE A 268 17.11 -1.14 -12.04
C ILE A 268 17.89 -2.25 -11.35
N GLN A 269 18.87 -2.80 -12.03
CA GLN A 269 19.80 -3.74 -11.44
C GLN A 269 20.79 -2.98 -10.54
N THR A 270 20.94 -3.42 -9.30
CA THR A 270 21.77 -2.78 -8.29
C THR A 270 23.01 -3.61 -7.97
N ILE A 271 24.00 -2.95 -7.38
CA ILE A 271 25.21 -3.61 -6.83
C ILE A 271 25.12 -3.52 -5.31
N ASN A 272 25.14 -4.66 -4.65
CA ASN A 272 25.20 -4.77 -3.20
C ASN A 272 26.65 -4.73 -2.75
N THR A 273 27.00 -3.73 -1.92
CA THR A 273 28.41 -3.52 -1.46
C THR A 273 28.64 -3.89 -0.01
N ASN A 274 27.59 -4.32 0.70
CA ASN A 274 27.67 -4.58 2.16
C ASN A 274 28.02 -6.05 2.49
N GLY A 275 28.41 -6.83 1.51
CA GLY A 275 28.81 -8.21 1.74
C GLY A 275 30.16 -8.30 2.43
N THR A 276 30.29 -9.19 3.42
CA THR A 276 31.55 -9.52 4.07
C THR A 276 31.96 -10.94 3.69
N MET A 277 33.17 -11.12 3.18
CA MET A 277 33.68 -12.43 2.83
C MET A 277 33.86 -13.29 4.08
N ASN A 278 33.63 -14.59 3.93
CA ASN A 278 33.98 -15.56 4.98
C ASN A 278 35.48 -15.94 5.00
N TYR A 279 36.30 -15.13 4.34
CA TYR A 279 37.73 -15.33 4.24
C TYR A 279 38.48 -14.18 4.91
N ILE A 280 39.53 -14.50 5.67
CA ILE A 280 40.36 -13.54 6.38
C ILE A 280 41.64 -13.35 5.54
N PHE A 281 41.90 -12.10 5.16
CA PHE A 281 43.16 -11.73 4.50
C PHE A 281 44.30 -11.51 5.52
N GLY A 282 45.51 -11.31 5.05
CA GLY A 282 46.71 -11.24 5.88
C GLY A 282 46.73 -10.14 6.96
N ASP A 283 45.82 -9.18 6.90
CA ASP A 283 45.62 -8.15 7.93
C ASP A 283 44.63 -8.58 9.04
N GLN A 284 44.20 -9.82 9.06
CA GLN A 284 43.24 -10.42 9.99
C GLN A 284 41.84 -9.81 9.91
N LYS A 285 41.50 -9.12 8.83
CA LYS A 285 40.16 -8.57 8.58
C LYS A 285 39.46 -9.36 7.50
N LYS A 286 38.17 -9.55 7.69
CA LYS A 286 37.29 -10.07 6.63
C LYS A 286 37.14 -9.00 5.53
N GLY A 287 37.43 -9.38 4.31
CA GLY A 287 37.28 -8.49 3.16
C GLY A 287 35.81 -8.19 2.86
N SER A 288 35.56 -7.00 2.34
CA SER A 288 34.23 -6.66 1.78
C SER A 288 34.15 -7.09 0.32
N TYR A 289 32.99 -7.44 -0.15
CA TYR A 289 32.76 -7.75 -1.56
C TYR A 289 31.53 -7.02 -2.09
N ALA A 290 31.48 -6.80 -3.38
CA ALA A 290 30.35 -6.32 -4.11
C ALA A 290 29.75 -7.48 -4.91
N SER A 291 28.43 -7.58 -4.91
CA SER A 291 27.68 -8.53 -5.72
C SER A 291 26.60 -7.82 -6.53
N VAL A 292 26.39 -8.28 -7.74
CA VAL A 292 25.26 -7.80 -8.56
C VAL A 292 23.99 -8.40 -7.99
N SER A 293 22.91 -7.60 -7.90
CA SER A 293 21.59 -8.09 -7.51
C SER A 293 21.06 -9.12 -8.52
N ASP A 294 20.02 -9.85 -8.12
CA ASP A 294 19.31 -10.74 -9.05
C ASP A 294 18.89 -10.00 -10.33
N PRO A 295 18.79 -10.70 -11.46
CA PRO A 295 18.35 -10.10 -12.72
C PRO A 295 16.98 -9.45 -12.58
N ASN A 296 16.82 -8.25 -13.12
CA ASN A 296 15.57 -7.53 -13.15
C ASN A 296 14.90 -7.69 -14.51
N SER A 297 13.59 -7.77 -14.56
CA SER A 297 12.85 -7.73 -15.82
C SER A 297 12.81 -6.30 -16.37
N ALA A 298 13.33 -6.14 -17.57
CA ALA A 298 13.26 -4.87 -18.28
C ALA A 298 11.84 -4.56 -18.80
N ASP A 299 10.98 -5.58 -18.88
CA ASP A 299 9.67 -5.52 -19.56
C ASP A 299 8.50 -5.43 -18.59
N LEU A 300 8.78 -5.16 -17.30
CA LEU A 300 7.72 -4.94 -16.30
C LEU A 300 6.86 -3.75 -16.70
N THR A 301 5.55 -3.99 -16.76
CA THR A 301 4.53 -3.00 -17.13
C THR A 301 3.26 -3.20 -16.32
N TRP A 302 2.23 -2.47 -16.66
CA TRP A 302 0.92 -2.51 -16.04
C TRP A 302 0.29 -3.90 -16.07
N GLU A 303 -0.23 -4.32 -14.94
CA GLU A 303 -1.22 -5.39 -14.86
C GLU A 303 -2.57 -4.82 -15.30
N THR A 304 -3.32 -5.56 -16.11
CA THR A 304 -4.59 -5.09 -16.66
C THR A 304 -5.73 -6.00 -16.21
N VAL A 305 -6.75 -5.40 -15.60
CA VAL A 305 -7.98 -6.08 -15.20
C VAL A 305 -9.10 -5.61 -16.12
N SER A 306 -9.65 -6.52 -16.92
CA SER A 306 -10.77 -6.25 -17.83
C SER A 306 -12.03 -6.97 -17.35
N THR A 307 -13.15 -6.26 -17.32
CA THR A 307 -14.43 -6.80 -16.84
C THR A 307 -15.53 -6.53 -17.86
N TRP A 308 -16.25 -7.56 -18.25
CA TRP A 308 -17.53 -7.46 -18.93
C TRP A 308 -18.65 -7.67 -17.92
N ASN A 309 -19.70 -6.86 -17.99
CA ASN A 309 -20.86 -6.98 -17.12
C ASN A 309 -22.14 -6.82 -17.92
N VAL A 310 -23.13 -7.66 -17.62
CA VAL A 310 -24.52 -7.54 -18.08
C VAL A 310 -25.39 -7.40 -16.85
N GLY A 311 -26.20 -6.34 -16.79
CA GLY A 311 -27.08 -6.05 -15.66
C GLY A 311 -28.53 -5.83 -16.09
N LEU A 312 -29.47 -6.25 -15.25
CA LEU A 312 -30.92 -6.05 -15.41
C LEU A 312 -31.47 -5.40 -14.14
N ASP A 313 -32.11 -4.24 -14.31
CA ASP A 313 -32.80 -3.54 -13.23
C ASP A 313 -34.30 -3.64 -13.46
N LEU A 314 -35.05 -4.11 -12.46
CA LEU A 314 -36.50 -4.25 -12.46
C LEU A 314 -37.09 -3.48 -11.30
N GLY A 315 -38.16 -2.69 -11.54
CA GLY A 315 -38.91 -1.99 -10.52
C GLY A 315 -40.39 -2.38 -10.56
N PHE A 316 -40.98 -2.63 -9.40
CA PHE A 316 -42.38 -3.06 -9.23
C PHE A 316 -43.06 -2.26 -8.12
N LEU A 317 -44.40 -2.30 -8.10
CA LEU A 317 -45.24 -1.72 -7.03
C LEU A 317 -45.00 -0.21 -6.80
N ASN A 318 -44.95 0.58 -7.87
CA ASN A 318 -44.60 2.01 -7.85
C ASN A 318 -43.16 2.22 -7.31
N ASN A 319 -42.21 1.41 -7.80
CA ASN A 319 -40.82 1.39 -7.39
C ASN A 319 -40.55 1.10 -5.90
N ARG A 320 -41.53 0.48 -5.21
CA ARG A 320 -41.34 0.03 -3.83
C ARG A 320 -40.48 -1.23 -3.73
N LEU A 321 -40.53 -2.06 -4.76
CA LEU A 321 -39.70 -3.25 -4.87
C LEU A 321 -38.77 -3.07 -6.08
N ASN A 322 -37.46 -3.09 -5.83
CA ASN A 322 -36.44 -3.01 -6.87
C ASN A 322 -35.57 -4.26 -6.80
N LEU A 323 -35.38 -4.89 -7.96
CA LEU A 323 -34.51 -6.04 -8.14
C LEU A 323 -33.42 -5.65 -9.14
N THR A 324 -32.15 -5.88 -8.77
CA THR A 324 -31.01 -5.73 -9.66
C THR A 324 -30.28 -7.06 -9.72
N ALA A 325 -30.00 -7.51 -10.92
CA ALA A 325 -29.23 -8.72 -11.18
C ALA A 325 -28.07 -8.36 -12.12
N ASP A 326 -26.88 -8.77 -11.76
CA ASP A 326 -25.65 -8.56 -12.53
C ASP A 326 -24.92 -9.89 -12.74
N ALA A 327 -24.40 -10.10 -13.95
CA ALA A 327 -23.49 -11.20 -14.28
C ALA A 327 -22.24 -10.62 -14.91
N TYR A 328 -21.07 -11.01 -14.44
CA TYR A 328 -19.82 -10.49 -14.95
C TYR A 328 -18.76 -11.56 -15.17
N VAL A 329 -17.85 -11.23 -16.04
CA VAL A 329 -16.63 -11.99 -16.31
C VAL A 329 -15.45 -11.05 -16.19
N ARG A 330 -14.44 -11.45 -15.43
CA ARG A 330 -13.24 -10.64 -15.19
C ARG A 330 -12.00 -11.42 -15.58
N ASP A 331 -11.18 -10.79 -16.40
CA ASP A 331 -9.86 -11.25 -16.80
C ASP A 331 -8.78 -10.37 -16.22
N THR A 332 -7.83 -10.94 -15.50
CA THR A 332 -6.63 -10.24 -15.06
C THR A 332 -5.45 -10.75 -15.87
N LYS A 333 -4.80 -9.86 -16.60
CA LYS A 333 -3.66 -10.16 -17.47
C LYS A 333 -2.42 -9.43 -17.00
N GLY A 334 -1.27 -10.06 -17.26
CA GLY A 334 0.01 -9.44 -16.94
C GLY A 334 0.29 -9.33 -15.46
N MET A 335 -0.30 -10.18 -14.61
CA MET A 335 0.04 -10.23 -13.19
C MET A 335 1.51 -10.56 -13.03
N GLN A 336 2.12 -9.88 -12.07
CA GLN A 336 3.53 -10.12 -11.75
C GLN A 336 3.69 -11.44 -11.01
N THR A 337 4.57 -12.27 -11.53
CA THR A 337 4.98 -13.52 -10.93
C THR A 337 6.48 -13.71 -11.08
N SER A 338 7.06 -14.63 -10.33
CA SER A 338 8.42 -15.10 -10.58
C SER A 338 8.48 -15.68 -12.00
N GLY A 339 9.55 -15.42 -12.71
CA GLY A 339 9.80 -15.96 -14.03
C GLY A 339 9.91 -17.49 -14.05
N LYS A 340 10.20 -18.05 -15.23
CA LYS A 340 10.50 -19.48 -15.34
C LYS A 340 11.73 -19.81 -14.50
N LYS A 341 11.69 -20.95 -13.78
CA LYS A 341 12.81 -21.46 -13.01
C LYS A 341 14.07 -21.51 -13.86
N LEU A 342 15.11 -20.85 -13.37
CA LEU A 342 16.43 -20.91 -13.97
C LEU A 342 17.16 -22.18 -13.50
N PRO A 343 18.04 -22.76 -14.32
CA PRO A 343 18.91 -23.84 -13.87
C PRO A 343 19.77 -23.39 -12.69
N GLY A 344 20.01 -24.26 -11.69
CA GLY A 344 20.82 -23.92 -10.52
C GLY A 344 22.25 -23.42 -10.84
N ALA A 345 22.77 -23.80 -11.99
CA ALA A 345 24.06 -23.31 -12.49
C ALA A 345 24.06 -21.82 -12.87
N TYR A 346 22.89 -21.19 -13.02
CA TYR A 346 22.80 -19.77 -13.32
C TYR A 346 23.20 -18.88 -12.14
N GLY A 347 23.05 -19.38 -10.90
CA GLY A 347 23.53 -18.72 -9.70
C GLY A 347 22.76 -17.45 -9.28
N ALA A 348 21.55 -17.24 -9.81
CA ALA A 348 20.68 -16.12 -9.44
C ALA A 348 19.22 -16.55 -9.47
N ASN A 349 18.36 -15.83 -8.77
CA ASN A 349 16.92 -16.03 -8.78
C ASN A 349 16.29 -15.57 -10.09
N GLU A 350 15.08 -16.05 -10.35
CA GLU A 350 14.32 -15.69 -11.54
C GLU A 350 13.84 -14.23 -11.49
N PRO A 351 13.95 -13.47 -12.58
CA PRO A 351 13.38 -12.13 -12.65
C PRO A 351 11.85 -12.18 -12.61
N LYS A 352 11.22 -11.20 -11.98
CA LYS A 352 9.77 -11.03 -12.04
C LYS A 352 9.32 -10.75 -13.48
N GLN A 353 8.19 -11.28 -13.88
CA GLN A 353 7.61 -11.12 -15.22
C GLN A 353 6.10 -10.85 -15.13
N ASN A 354 5.56 -10.12 -16.10
CA ASN A 354 4.11 -10.00 -16.33
C ASN A 354 3.60 -11.23 -17.10
N ALA A 355 3.46 -12.38 -16.46
CA ALA A 355 3.25 -13.65 -17.15
C ALA A 355 1.99 -14.43 -16.71
N CYS A 356 1.29 -13.98 -15.66
CA CYS A 356 0.14 -14.72 -15.14
C CYS A 356 -1.19 -14.19 -15.69
N LEU A 357 -2.13 -15.10 -15.93
CA LEU A 357 -3.51 -14.82 -16.32
C LEU A 357 -4.45 -15.44 -15.28
N LEU A 358 -5.37 -14.65 -14.74
CA LEU A 358 -6.45 -15.11 -13.86
C LEU A 358 -7.80 -14.79 -14.49
N TYR A 359 -8.66 -15.78 -14.59
CA TYR A 359 -10.04 -15.67 -15.05
C TYR A 359 -11.00 -15.91 -13.89
N THR A 360 -11.95 -15.02 -13.68
CA THR A 360 -13.02 -15.17 -12.69
C THR A 360 -14.36 -14.77 -13.29
N SER A 361 -15.41 -15.52 -12.97
CA SER A 361 -16.79 -15.20 -13.33
C SER A 361 -17.68 -15.33 -12.11
N ASP A 362 -18.67 -14.47 -11.99
CA ASP A 362 -19.67 -14.51 -10.93
C ASP A 362 -20.99 -13.91 -11.43
N ALA A 363 -22.10 -14.36 -10.84
CA ALA A 363 -23.45 -13.85 -11.06
C ALA A 363 -24.08 -13.56 -9.69
N ALA A 364 -24.51 -12.31 -9.47
CA ALA A 364 -25.15 -11.83 -8.24
C ALA A 364 -26.54 -11.24 -8.55
#